data_8bdaf76872b9c4fce76001c6b5e07e83
#
_entry.id   8bdaf76872b9c4fce76001c6b5e07e83
#
_cell.length_a   1.000
_cell.length_b   1.000
_cell.length_c   1.000
_cell.angle_alpha   90.00
_cell.angle_beta   90.00
_cell.angle_gamma   90.00
#
_symmetry.space_group_name_H-M   'P 1'
#
loop_
_entity.id
_entity.type
_entity.pdbx_description
1 polymer ?
#
loop_
_entity_poly.entity_id
_entity_poly.type
_entity_poly.pdbx_seq_one_letter_code
_entity_poly.pdbx_strand_id
1 'polypeptide(L)' 'MADQELRDKSGHLIGKIKTLSDGKLELRDATGHLKGMYNPKNNETHDSTGHLVGKGNLLLMLL' A
#
# COMPACT_ATOMS: atom_id res chain seq x y z
N MET A 1 -6.33 -8.76 -11.99
CA MET A 1 -6.49 -8.09 -10.72
C MET A 1 -6.42 -6.59 -10.91
N ALA A 2 -7.31 -5.88 -10.30
CA ALA A 2 -7.36 -4.43 -10.48
C ALA A 2 -6.46 -3.75 -9.45
N ASP A 3 -5.59 -2.86 -9.94
CA ASP A 3 -4.85 -1.96 -9.07
C ASP A 3 -5.78 -0.81 -8.67
N GLN A 4 -5.58 -0.29 -7.46
CA GLN A 4 -6.33 0.86 -6.99
C GLN A 4 -5.44 2.09 -7.07
N GLU A 5 -5.92 3.11 -7.78
CA GLU A 5 -5.24 4.40 -7.81
C GLU A 5 -5.74 5.27 -6.66
N LEU A 6 -4.80 5.92 -5.98
CA LEU A 6 -5.10 6.85 -4.90
C LEU A 6 -4.85 8.27 -5.41
N ARG A 7 -5.89 9.09 -5.37
CA ARG A 7 -5.82 10.48 -5.83
C ARG A 7 -6.27 11.41 -4.73
N ASP A 8 -5.70 12.62 -4.71
CA ASP A 8 -6.15 13.65 -3.78
C ASP A 8 -7.44 14.30 -4.30
N LYS A 9 -7.96 15.26 -3.54
CA LYS A 9 -9.21 15.93 -3.91
C LYS A 9 -9.10 16.77 -5.18
N SER A 10 -7.87 17.08 -5.60
CA SER A 10 -7.60 17.81 -6.86
C SER A 10 -7.44 16.86 -8.04
N GLY A 11 -7.48 15.55 -7.82
CA GLY A 11 -7.33 14.55 -8.87
C GLY A 11 -5.89 14.14 -9.15
N HIS A 12 -4.92 14.64 -8.40
CA HIS A 12 -3.52 14.25 -8.58
C HIS A 12 -3.28 12.85 -8.03
N LEU A 13 -2.57 12.03 -8.81
CA LEU A 13 -2.19 10.70 -8.37
C LEU A 13 -1.18 10.81 -7.23
N ILE A 14 -1.50 10.23 -6.07
CA ILE A 14 -0.61 10.23 -4.91
C ILE A 14 -0.04 8.85 -4.63
N GLY A 15 -0.62 7.81 -5.20
CA GLY A 15 -0.10 6.46 -5.04
C GLY A 15 -0.98 5.42 -5.69
N LYS A 16 -0.53 4.17 -5.60
CA LYS A 16 -1.27 3.01 -6.11
C LYS A 16 -1.16 1.86 -5.12
N ILE A 17 -2.26 1.14 -4.97
CA ILE A 17 -2.26 -0.13 -4.24
C ILE A 17 -2.41 -1.23 -5.27
N LYS A 18 -1.44 -2.15 -5.28
CA LYS A 18 -1.43 -3.30 -6.17
C LYS A 18 -1.75 -4.57 -5.39
N THR A 19 -2.68 -5.35 -5.91
CA THR A 19 -2.99 -6.65 -5.33
C THR A 19 -2.06 -7.71 -5.94
N LEU A 20 -1.32 -8.39 -5.08
CA LEU A 20 -0.39 -9.44 -5.50
C LEU A 20 -1.13 -10.79 -5.58
N SER A 21 -0.52 -11.76 -6.27
CA SER A 21 -1.15 -13.06 -6.52
C SER A 21 -1.45 -13.85 -5.24
N ASP A 22 -0.71 -13.59 -4.15
CA ASP A 22 -0.93 -14.25 -2.86
C ASP A 22 -1.92 -13.51 -1.96
N GLY A 23 -2.53 -12.44 -2.46
CA GLY A 23 -3.51 -11.66 -1.72
C GLY A 23 -2.91 -10.48 -0.95
N LYS A 24 -1.61 -10.35 -0.91
CA LYS A 24 -0.97 -9.20 -0.28
C LYS A 24 -1.25 -7.93 -1.08
N LEU A 25 -1.26 -6.80 -0.39
CA LEU A 25 -1.40 -5.49 -1.01
C LEU A 25 -0.08 -4.75 -0.93
N GLU A 26 0.30 -4.10 -2.03
CA GLU A 26 1.55 -3.35 -2.12
C GLU A 26 1.21 -1.90 -2.41
N LEU A 27 1.72 -0.99 -1.58
CA LEU A 27 1.54 0.46 -1.77
C LEU A 27 2.78 1.04 -2.42
N ARG A 28 2.59 1.75 -3.51
CA ARG A 28 3.63 2.54 -4.17
C ARG A 28 3.17 3.98 -4.26
N ASP A 29 4.13 4.91 -4.23
CA ASP A 29 3.80 6.32 -4.41
C ASP A 29 3.58 6.64 -5.89
N ALA A 30 3.33 7.91 -6.20
CA ALA A 30 3.05 8.33 -7.57
C ALA A 30 4.23 8.13 -8.51
N THR A 31 5.46 8.05 -7.98
CA THR A 31 6.67 7.82 -8.78
C THR A 31 7.04 6.35 -8.89
N GLY A 32 6.28 5.47 -8.24
CA GLY A 32 6.50 4.02 -8.31
C GLY A 32 7.38 3.45 -7.21
N HIS A 33 7.78 4.24 -6.23
CA HIS A 33 8.57 3.76 -5.11
C HIS A 33 7.70 2.98 -4.14
N LEU A 34 8.19 1.81 -3.70
CA LEU A 34 7.49 1.00 -2.71
C LEU A 34 7.44 1.75 -1.37
N LYS A 35 6.24 1.87 -0.82
CA LYS A 35 6.02 2.51 0.49
C LYS A 35 5.72 1.50 1.58
N GLY A 36 5.12 0.37 1.23
CA GLY A 36 4.82 -0.64 2.21
C GLY A 36 3.97 -1.75 1.65
N MET A 37 3.69 -2.73 2.51
CA MET A 37 2.87 -3.89 2.14
C MET A 37 1.94 -4.27 3.29
N TYR A 38 0.76 -4.75 2.93
CA TYR A 38 -0.20 -5.29 3.88
C TYR A 38 -0.41 -6.78 3.62
N ASN A 39 -0.30 -7.59 4.67
CA ASN A 39 -0.56 -9.02 4.59
C ASN A 39 -1.88 -9.34 5.28
N PRO A 40 -2.93 -9.73 4.53
CA PRO A 40 -4.23 -10.02 5.14
C PRO A 40 -4.22 -11.29 5.98
N LYS A 41 -3.28 -12.21 5.75
CA LYS A 41 -3.23 -13.47 6.50
C LYS A 41 -2.91 -13.25 7.98
N ASN A 42 -2.03 -12.31 8.29
CA ASN A 42 -1.68 -11.98 9.67
C ASN A 42 -2.15 -10.58 10.08
N ASN A 43 -2.86 -9.88 9.15
CA ASN A 43 -3.42 -8.56 9.40
C ASN A 43 -2.35 -7.54 9.82
N GLU A 44 -1.21 -7.58 9.17
CA GLU A 44 -0.07 -6.70 9.49
C GLU A 44 0.31 -5.85 8.30
N THR A 45 0.68 -4.60 8.59
CA THR A 45 1.24 -3.68 7.61
C THR A 45 2.70 -3.44 7.95
N HIS A 46 3.57 -3.57 6.94
CA HIS A 46 5.00 -3.30 7.06
C HIS A 46 5.36 -2.16 6.11
N ASP A 47 6.36 -1.37 6.49
CA ASP A 47 6.86 -0.31 5.62
C ASP A 47 7.83 -0.88 4.58
N SER A 48 8.42 0.00 3.76
CA SER A 48 9.30 -0.41 2.66
C SER A 48 10.60 -1.06 3.14
N THR A 49 10.96 -0.86 4.41
CA THR A 49 12.16 -1.46 5.00
C THR A 49 11.86 -2.78 5.70
N GLY A 50 10.57 -3.18 5.76
CA GLY A 50 10.16 -4.41 6.41
C GLY A 50 9.80 -4.26 7.88
N HIS A 51 9.83 -3.05 8.42
CA HIS A 51 9.44 -2.81 9.81
C HIS A 51 7.92 -2.85 9.94
N LEU A 52 7.44 -3.45 11.02
CA LEU A 52 6.01 -3.49 11.30
C LEU A 52 5.50 -2.09 11.62
N VAL A 53 4.51 -1.65 10.85
CA VAL A 53 3.82 -0.38 11.10
C VAL A 53 2.74 -0.58 12.15
N GLY A 54 2.00 -1.69 12.05
CA GLY A 54 0.93 -2.00 12.98
C GLY A 54 0.02 -3.09 12.47
N LYS A 55 -1.03 -3.37 13.20
CA LYS A 55 -2.06 -4.31 12.81
C LYS A 55 -3.14 -3.61 12.00
N GLY A 56 -3.74 -4.35 11.07
CA GLY A 56 -4.75 -3.82 10.17
C GLY A 56 -4.12 -3.24 8.90
N ASN A 57 -4.97 -2.78 8.00
CA ASN A 57 -4.51 -2.18 6.75
C ASN A 57 -4.22 -0.70 7.00
N LEU A 58 -2.95 -0.39 7.21
CA LEU A 58 -2.49 0.97 7.51
C LEU A 58 -1.72 1.59 6.33
N LEU A 59 -1.90 1.04 5.12
CA LEU A 59 -1.12 1.48 3.95
C LEU A 59 -1.25 2.97 3.67
N LEU A 60 -2.45 3.52 3.82
CA LEU A 60 -2.66 4.95 3.53
C LEU A 60 -1.87 5.88 4.45
N MET A 61 -1.47 5.38 5.62
CA MET A 61 -0.64 6.16 6.56
C MET A 61 0.79 6.30 6.08
N LEU A 62 1.20 5.53 5.08
CA LEU A 62 2.57 5.53 4.57
C LEU A 62 2.77 6.50 3.40
N LEU A 63 1.72 7.14 2.96
CA LEU A 63 1.80 8.12 1.86
C LEU A 63 2.36 9.45 2.33
#